data_b3a090f5833afbcc9b87e35ba14fa107
#
_entry.id   b3a090f5833afbcc9b87e35ba14fa107
#
_cell.length_a   1.000
_cell.length_b   1.000
_cell.length_c   1.000
_cell.angle_alpha   90.00
_cell.angle_beta   90.00
_cell.angle_gamma   90.00
#
_symmetry.space_group_name_H-M   'P 1'
#
loop_
_entity.id
_entity.type
_entity.pdbx_description
1 polymer ?
#
loop_
_entity_poly.entity_id
_entity_poly.type
_entity_poly.pdbx_seq_one_letter_code
_entity_poly.pdbx_strand_id
1 'polypeptide(L)'
;MLAIRSWIMANAFDDITVAKVAARFHYSPSYLTAMYRRVFGVGVAEQIIEYRIDRARELLSSTASSVADIAREVGYADPKYFMRVFKRRTGLPPGQYRDAFPARLYNTV
;
A
#
# COMPACT_ATOMS: atom_id res chain seq x y z
N MET A 1 6.49 -14.97 -11.82
CA MET A 1 6.11 -14.22 -10.60
C MET A 1 6.74 -12.82 -10.50
N LEU A 2 7.96 -12.63 -10.97
CA LEU A 2 8.57 -11.29 -10.98
C LEU A 2 7.78 -10.28 -11.81
N ALA A 3 7.28 -10.70 -12.97
CA ALA A 3 6.45 -9.84 -13.82
C ALA A 3 5.15 -9.43 -13.13
N ILE A 4 4.55 -10.34 -12.37
CA ILE A 4 3.33 -10.06 -11.61
C ILE A 4 3.61 -9.05 -10.51
N ARG A 5 4.69 -9.23 -9.75
CA ARG A 5 5.07 -8.28 -8.70
C ARG A 5 5.36 -6.90 -9.28
N SER A 6 6.08 -6.82 -10.39
CA SER A 6 6.36 -5.55 -11.07
C SER A 6 5.08 -4.85 -11.50
N TRP A 7 4.11 -5.60 -12.02
CA TRP A 7 2.82 -5.05 -12.42
C TRP A 7 2.03 -4.54 -11.21
N ILE A 8 2.03 -5.30 -10.11
CA ILE A 8 1.38 -4.88 -8.86
C ILE A 8 2.02 -3.58 -8.36
N MET A 9 3.35 -3.51 -8.35
CA MET A 9 4.06 -2.32 -7.91
C MET A 9 3.68 -1.10 -8.75
N ALA A 10 3.58 -1.27 -10.06
CA ALA A 10 3.24 -0.18 -10.98
C ALA A 10 1.79 0.28 -10.87
N ASN A 11 0.89 -0.59 -10.39
CA ASN A 11 -0.55 -0.33 -10.36
C ASN A 11 -1.14 -0.33 -8.93
N ALA A 12 -0.32 -0.37 -7.90
CA ALA A 12 -0.78 -0.55 -6.52
C ALA A 12 -1.71 0.55 -6.04
N PHE A 13 -1.57 1.77 -6.58
CA PHE A 13 -2.36 2.93 -6.15
C PHE A 13 -3.66 3.08 -6.94
N ASP A 14 -3.88 2.23 -7.93
CA ASP A 14 -5.11 2.18 -8.69
C ASP A 14 -6.13 1.25 -8.02
N ASP A 15 -7.33 1.20 -8.58
CA ASP A 15 -8.38 0.32 -8.08
C ASP A 15 -8.12 -1.11 -8.52
N ILE A 16 -7.15 -1.79 -7.90
CA ILE A 16 -6.83 -3.18 -8.18
C ILE A 16 -7.25 -4.09 -7.03
N THR A 17 -7.60 -5.32 -7.39
CA THR A 17 -7.96 -6.38 -6.45
C THR A 17 -7.21 -7.65 -6.82
N VAL A 18 -7.20 -8.62 -5.92
CA VAL A 18 -6.62 -9.94 -6.23
C VAL A 18 -7.27 -10.53 -7.49
N ALA A 19 -8.60 -10.41 -7.62
CA ALA A 19 -9.31 -10.92 -8.78
C ALA A 19 -8.86 -10.25 -10.08
N LYS A 20 -8.65 -8.93 -10.06
CA LYS A 20 -8.17 -8.19 -11.23
C LYS A 20 -6.74 -8.59 -11.62
N VAL A 21 -5.87 -8.76 -10.64
CA VAL A 21 -4.50 -9.21 -10.89
C VAL A 21 -4.51 -10.63 -11.48
N ALA A 22 -5.28 -11.53 -10.89
CA ALA A 22 -5.39 -12.90 -11.37
C ALA A 22 -5.91 -12.95 -12.80
N ALA A 23 -6.95 -12.19 -13.10
CA ALA A 23 -7.53 -12.12 -14.45
C ALA A 23 -6.50 -11.58 -15.46
N ARG A 24 -5.73 -10.58 -15.08
CA ARG A 24 -4.70 -9.98 -15.94
C ARG A 24 -3.65 -10.99 -16.40
N PHE A 25 -3.31 -11.94 -15.52
CA PHE A 25 -2.27 -12.93 -15.78
C PHE A 25 -2.83 -14.33 -16.03
N HIS A 26 -4.16 -14.46 -16.19
CA HIS A 26 -4.84 -15.72 -16.53
C HIS A 26 -4.71 -16.82 -15.47
N TYR A 27 -4.76 -16.44 -14.20
CA TYR A 27 -4.78 -17.36 -13.07
C TYR A 27 -6.09 -17.26 -12.31
N SER A 28 -6.45 -18.30 -11.57
CA SER A 28 -7.48 -18.17 -10.55
C SER A 28 -6.91 -17.38 -9.37
N PRO A 29 -7.76 -16.63 -8.64
CA PRO A 29 -7.29 -15.87 -7.47
C PRO A 29 -6.62 -16.75 -6.41
N SER A 30 -7.19 -17.91 -6.12
CA SER A 30 -6.64 -18.83 -5.12
C SER A 30 -5.27 -19.37 -5.51
N TYR A 31 -5.12 -19.76 -6.76
CA TYR A 31 -3.84 -20.28 -7.27
C TYR A 31 -2.78 -19.19 -7.24
N LEU A 32 -3.11 -18.01 -7.73
CA LEU A 32 -2.18 -16.88 -7.74
C LEU A 32 -1.72 -16.52 -6.33
N THR A 33 -2.65 -16.42 -5.38
CA THR A 33 -2.32 -16.08 -3.99
C THR A 33 -1.38 -17.12 -3.38
N ALA A 34 -1.65 -18.39 -3.58
CA ALA A 34 -0.82 -19.47 -3.05
C ALA A 34 0.59 -19.45 -3.66
N MET A 35 0.69 -19.29 -4.97
CA MET A 35 1.97 -19.25 -5.65
C MET A 35 2.78 -18.01 -5.33
N TYR A 36 2.11 -16.86 -5.28
CA TYR A 36 2.74 -15.58 -4.93
C TYR A 36 3.34 -15.64 -3.53
N ARG A 37 2.56 -16.18 -2.57
CA ARG A 37 3.03 -16.34 -1.19
C ARG A 37 4.22 -17.28 -1.10
N ARG A 38 4.21 -18.36 -1.89
CA ARG A 38 5.34 -19.32 -1.92
C ARG A 38 6.62 -18.67 -2.38
N VAL A 39 6.54 -17.77 -3.37
CA VAL A 39 7.71 -17.11 -3.95
C VAL A 39 8.17 -15.91 -3.09
N PHE A 40 7.24 -15.09 -2.63
CA PHE A 40 7.56 -13.79 -1.99
C PHE A 40 7.26 -13.74 -0.48
N GLY A 41 6.66 -14.77 0.09
CA GLY A 41 6.37 -14.83 1.52
C GLY A 41 5.10 -14.10 1.94
N VAL A 42 4.45 -13.34 1.04
CA VAL A 42 3.20 -12.63 1.29
C VAL A 42 2.22 -12.89 0.16
N GLY A 43 0.92 -12.78 0.44
CA GLY A 43 -0.13 -12.89 -0.57
C GLY A 43 -0.23 -11.61 -1.40
N VAL A 44 -0.98 -11.70 -2.51
CA VAL A 44 -1.18 -10.56 -3.42
C VAL A 44 -1.86 -9.39 -2.71
N ALA A 45 -2.91 -9.64 -1.93
CA ALA A 45 -3.62 -8.59 -1.20
C ALA A 45 -2.69 -7.87 -0.22
N GLU A 46 -1.90 -8.63 0.52
CA GLU A 46 -0.93 -8.09 1.46
C GLU A 46 0.14 -7.25 0.76
N GLN A 47 0.60 -7.68 -0.41
CA GLN A 47 1.57 -6.93 -1.20
C GLN A 47 1.03 -5.58 -1.66
N ILE A 48 -0.22 -5.54 -2.10
CA ILE A 48 -0.87 -4.29 -2.49
C ILE A 48 -0.93 -3.33 -1.30
N ILE A 49 -1.36 -3.83 -0.15
CA ILE A 49 -1.44 -3.03 1.08
C ILE A 49 -0.05 -2.50 1.46
N GLU A 50 0.96 -3.34 1.40
CA GLU A 50 2.33 -2.95 1.74
C GLU A 50 2.82 -1.77 0.88
N TYR A 51 2.65 -1.84 -0.43
CA TYR A 51 3.05 -0.75 -1.32
C TYR A 51 2.28 0.54 -1.03
N ARG A 52 0.96 0.44 -0.79
CA ARG A 52 0.13 1.60 -0.48
C ARG A 52 0.55 2.26 0.83
N ILE A 53 0.78 1.46 1.86
CA ILE A 53 1.17 1.98 3.17
C ILE A 53 2.58 2.58 3.13
N ASP A 54 3.51 1.96 2.43
CA ASP A 54 4.86 2.51 2.29
C ASP A 54 4.83 3.87 1.61
N ARG A 55 4.03 4.01 0.54
CA ARG A 55 3.87 5.31 -0.12
C ARG A 55 3.20 6.34 0.79
N ALA A 56 2.20 5.91 1.56
CA ALA A 56 1.53 6.81 2.51
C ALA A 56 2.51 7.33 3.57
N ARG A 57 3.42 6.47 4.08
CA ARG A 57 4.46 6.90 5.00
C ARG A 57 5.32 8.03 4.41
N GLU A 58 5.75 7.85 3.16
CA GLU A 58 6.55 8.87 2.47
C GLU A 58 5.80 10.18 2.35
N LEU A 59 4.53 10.12 1.91
CA LEU A 59 3.72 11.32 1.73
C LEU A 59 3.41 12.03 3.04
N LEU A 60 3.15 11.28 4.11
CA LEU A 60 2.93 11.86 5.44
C LEU A 60 4.16 12.62 5.93
N SER A 61 5.34 12.08 5.68
CA SER A 61 6.59 12.67 6.13
C SER A 61 7.11 13.78 5.23
N SER A 62 6.81 13.75 3.94
CA SER A 62 7.42 14.64 2.95
C SER A 62 6.48 15.72 2.39
N THR A 63 5.18 15.65 2.70
CA THR A 63 4.20 16.62 2.18
C THR A 63 3.32 17.17 3.28
N ALA A 64 2.62 18.26 2.96
CA ALA A 64 1.59 18.84 3.82
C ALA A 64 0.18 18.38 3.42
N SER A 65 0.06 17.42 2.52
CA SER A 65 -1.23 16.90 2.05
C SER A 65 -2.06 16.35 3.21
N SER A 66 -3.37 16.52 3.15
CA SER A 66 -4.25 15.99 4.18
C SER A 66 -4.23 14.46 4.20
N VAL A 67 -4.56 13.88 5.35
CA VAL A 67 -4.67 12.41 5.47
C VAL A 67 -5.69 11.87 4.45
N ALA A 68 -6.81 12.58 4.25
CA ALA A 68 -7.83 12.17 3.29
C ALA A 68 -7.29 12.17 1.86
N ASP A 69 -6.52 13.18 1.48
CA ASP A 69 -5.92 13.25 0.14
C ASP A 69 -4.90 12.16 -0.06
N ILE A 70 -4.06 11.90 0.94
CA ILE A 70 -3.08 10.82 0.90
C ILE A 70 -3.77 9.46 0.74
N ALA A 71 -4.86 9.23 1.48
CA ALA A 71 -5.62 8.00 1.37
C ALA A 71 -6.05 7.73 -0.08
N ARG A 72 -6.61 8.75 -0.74
CA ARG A 72 -7.05 8.63 -2.13
C ARG A 72 -5.88 8.44 -3.08
N GLU A 73 -4.80 9.16 -2.86
CA GLU A 73 -3.62 9.08 -3.71
C GLU A 73 -3.00 7.69 -3.71
N VAL A 74 -3.02 6.99 -2.57
CA VAL A 74 -2.46 5.65 -2.47
C VAL A 74 -3.47 4.54 -2.76
N GLY A 75 -4.69 4.88 -3.18
CA GLY A 75 -5.65 3.92 -3.70
C GLY A 75 -6.83 3.58 -2.80
N TYR A 76 -7.07 4.33 -1.73
CA TYR A 76 -8.20 4.10 -0.84
C TYR A 76 -9.30 5.14 -1.09
N ALA A 77 -10.46 4.69 -1.52
CA ALA A 77 -11.60 5.57 -1.74
C ALA A 77 -12.17 6.11 -0.41
N ASP A 78 -12.10 5.30 0.65
CA ASP A 78 -12.60 5.66 1.98
C ASP A 78 -11.44 5.99 2.93
N PRO A 79 -11.24 7.27 3.28
CA PRO A 79 -10.18 7.66 4.20
C PRO A 79 -10.26 7.01 5.58
N LYS A 80 -11.47 6.72 6.08
CA LYS A 80 -11.63 6.05 7.39
C LYS A 80 -11.09 4.63 7.35
N TYR A 81 -11.35 3.92 6.27
CA TYR A 81 -10.81 2.57 6.07
C TYR A 81 -9.29 2.62 5.97
N PHE A 82 -8.75 3.56 5.22
CA PHE A 82 -7.31 3.78 5.13
C PHE A 82 -6.69 3.99 6.52
N MET A 83 -7.30 4.83 7.35
CA MET A 83 -6.78 5.12 8.68
C MET A 83 -6.69 3.86 9.54
N ARG A 84 -7.69 2.98 9.45
CA ARG A 84 -7.67 1.69 10.18
C ARG A 84 -6.56 0.77 9.67
N VAL A 85 -6.40 0.66 8.35
CA VAL A 85 -5.34 -0.16 7.74
C VAL A 85 -3.97 0.37 8.12
N PHE A 86 -3.79 1.69 8.03
CA PHE A 86 -2.52 2.34 8.34
C PHE A 86 -2.12 2.08 9.81
N LYS A 87 -3.04 2.30 10.74
CA LYS A 87 -2.78 2.05 12.17
C LYS A 87 -2.44 0.59 12.44
N ARG A 88 -3.16 -0.34 11.79
CA ARG A 88 -2.89 -1.76 11.95
C ARG A 88 -1.48 -2.13 11.47
N ARG A 89 -1.04 -1.54 10.39
CA ARG A 89 0.26 -1.86 9.77
C ARG A 89 1.44 -1.14 10.41
N THR A 90 1.23 0.07 10.92
CA THR A 90 2.34 0.91 11.43
C THR A 90 2.32 1.06 12.95
N GLY A 91 1.18 0.76 13.59
CA GLY A 91 1.00 0.96 15.03
C GLY A 91 0.49 2.35 15.41
N LEU A 92 0.46 3.30 14.47
CA LEU A 92 0.04 4.67 14.71
C LEU A 92 -1.01 5.12 13.70
N PRO A 93 -2.01 5.90 14.10
CA PRO A 93 -2.86 6.61 13.14
C PRO A 93 -2.01 7.54 12.25
N PRO A 94 -2.46 7.82 11.01
CA PRO A 94 -1.66 8.64 10.08
C PRO A 94 -1.26 10.01 10.62
N GLY A 95 -2.16 10.71 11.32
CA GLY A 95 -1.84 12.02 11.90
C GLY A 95 -0.75 11.95 12.94
N GLN A 96 -0.80 10.94 13.81
CA GLN A 96 0.23 10.72 14.81
C GLN A 96 1.55 10.29 14.18
N TYR A 97 1.50 9.49 13.12
CA TYR A 97 2.69 9.10 12.38
C TYR A 97 3.39 10.33 11.80
N ARG A 98 2.63 11.23 11.19
CA ARG A 98 3.16 12.49 10.65
C ARG A 98 3.89 13.31 11.71
N ASP A 99 3.29 13.42 12.91
CA ASP A 99 3.89 14.18 14.00
C ASP A 99 5.16 13.52 14.54
N ALA A 100 5.19 12.19 14.57
CA ALA A 100 6.34 11.43 15.04
C ALA A 100 7.49 11.40 14.03
N PHE A 101 7.20 11.50 12.73
CA PHE A 101 8.19 11.38 11.66
C PHE A 101 8.08 12.55 10.67
N PRO A 102 8.31 13.79 11.11
CA PRO A 102 8.23 14.94 10.21
C PRO A 102 9.37 14.97 9.20
N ALA A 103 9.10 15.57 8.03
CA ALA A 103 10.05 15.65 6.91
C ALA A 103 11.42 16.20 7.30
N ARG A 104 11.46 17.17 8.22
CA ARG A 104 12.71 17.79 8.68
C ARG A 104 13.68 16.79 9.31
N LEU A 105 13.19 15.66 9.84
CA LEU A 105 14.05 14.62 10.40
C LEU A 105 14.85 13.88 9.33
N TYR A 106 14.31 13.85 8.12
CA TYR A 106 14.99 13.18 6.99
C TYR A 106 15.91 14.12 6.22
N ASN A 107 15.70 15.43 6.38
CA ASN A 107 16.48 16.46 5.68
C ASN A 107 17.57 17.09 6.54
N THR A 108 17.69 16.67 7.79
CA THR A 108 18.72 17.14 8.70
C THR A 108 19.94 16.23 8.55
N VAL A 109 20.95 16.74 7.95
CA VAL A 109 22.19 16.00 7.73
C VAL A 109 23.33 16.68 8.44
#